data_5ac87f6b37999bc35c3675bf155c652d
#
_entry.id   5ac87f6b37999bc35c3675bf155c652d
#
_cell.length_a   1.000
_cell.length_b   1.000
_cell.length_c   1.000
_cell.angle_alpha   90.00
_cell.angle_beta   90.00
_cell.angle_gamma   90.00
#
_symmetry.space_group_name_H-M   'P 1'
#
loop_
_entity.id
_entity.type
_entity.pdbx_description
1 polymer ?
#
loop_
_entity_poly.entity_id
_entity_poly.type
_entity_poly.pdbx_seq_one_letter_code
_entity_poly.pdbx_strand_id
1 'polypeptide(L)'
;MFGYVTVCEPELKVKDLKKYKAYYCGLCHVLKEEYGFIGQMTLTYDMTFAIILLSSLYESDTRADMHCCKVHPVKKQIMLTNEITSYGAAMNVLMAYYHMEDDWQDERKVSSLTVKTMLRGKVKKIMEQYPRQSRAIESALNELSVCEREGSTDLDKTAGCFGKLMEELFLYKKDRWEETLRKMGFFMGKFIY
;
A
#
# COMPACT_ATOMS: atom_id res chain seq x y z
N MET A 1 10.65 0.16 0.74
CA MET A 1 9.96 0.95 1.77
C MET A 1 8.65 0.34 2.26
N PHE A 2 7.74 -0.06 1.42
CA PHE A 2 6.62 -0.91 1.82
C PHE A 2 7.06 -2.38 1.82
N GLY A 3 6.59 -3.17 2.81
CA GLY A 3 6.90 -4.60 2.89
C GLY A 3 7.82 -5.00 4.04
N TYR A 4 8.24 -4.04 4.87
CA TYR A 4 9.09 -4.33 6.04
C TYR A 4 8.29 -4.65 7.30
N VAL A 5 7.04 -4.17 7.39
CA VAL A 5 6.18 -4.45 8.54
C VAL A 5 5.49 -5.78 8.33
N THR A 6 5.68 -6.70 9.26
CA THR A 6 5.04 -8.02 9.25
C THR A 6 4.17 -8.20 10.49
N VAL A 7 3.16 -9.05 10.37
CA VAL A 7 2.27 -9.38 11.48
C VAL A 7 2.93 -10.40 12.39
N CYS A 8 3.04 -10.09 13.68
CA CYS A 8 3.45 -11.06 14.68
C CYS A 8 2.27 -12.02 14.97
N GLU A 9 2.13 -13.06 14.14
CA GLU A 9 1.00 -13.99 14.25
C GLU A 9 0.83 -14.62 15.65
N PRO A 10 1.91 -15.00 16.39
CA PRO A 10 1.79 -15.57 17.72
C PRO A 10 1.15 -14.63 18.76
N GLU A 11 1.25 -13.31 18.56
CA GLU A 11 0.71 -12.31 19.50
C GLU A 11 -0.76 -11.97 19.20
N LEU A 12 -1.30 -12.40 18.05
CA LEU A 12 -2.67 -12.12 17.68
C LEU A 12 -3.64 -13.17 18.23
N LYS A 13 -4.80 -12.71 18.71
CA LYS A 13 -5.92 -13.62 18.99
C LYS A 13 -6.34 -14.30 17.69
N VAL A 14 -6.73 -15.57 17.78
CA VAL A 14 -7.14 -16.38 16.61
C VAL A 14 -8.22 -15.70 15.76
N LYS A 15 -9.16 -14.99 16.37
CA LYS A 15 -10.22 -14.25 15.66
C LYS A 15 -9.65 -13.09 14.86
N ASP A 16 -8.70 -12.37 15.42
CA ASP A 16 -8.11 -11.18 14.80
C ASP A 16 -7.17 -11.59 13.66
N LEU A 17 -6.42 -12.68 13.85
CA LEU A 17 -5.61 -13.27 12.80
C LEU A 17 -6.48 -13.76 11.62
N LYS A 18 -7.63 -14.40 11.88
CA LYS A 18 -8.56 -14.82 10.82
C LYS A 18 -9.10 -13.61 10.05
N LYS A 19 -9.48 -12.54 10.75
CA LYS A 19 -9.96 -11.30 10.13
C LYS A 19 -8.87 -10.64 9.31
N TYR A 20 -7.65 -10.55 9.84
CA TYR A 20 -6.49 -10.04 9.11
C TYR A 20 -6.24 -10.81 7.81
N LYS A 21 -6.18 -12.15 7.90
CA LYS A 21 -5.98 -13.03 6.73
C LYS A 21 -7.11 -12.88 5.70
N ALA A 22 -8.34 -12.63 6.13
CA ALA A 22 -9.46 -12.40 5.23
C ALA A 22 -9.33 -11.08 4.43
N TYR A 23 -8.87 -10.00 5.04
CA TYR A 23 -8.54 -8.74 4.34
C TYR A 23 -7.33 -8.90 3.42
N TYR A 24 -6.29 -9.61 3.86
CA TYR A 24 -5.13 -9.92 3.04
C TYR A 24 -5.51 -10.70 1.77
N CYS A 25 -6.36 -11.71 1.91
CA CYS A 25 -6.90 -12.46 0.78
C CYS A 25 -7.79 -11.59 -0.12
N GLY A 26 -8.58 -10.69 0.47
CA GLY A 26 -9.38 -9.72 -0.26
C GLY A 26 -8.52 -8.78 -1.11
N LEU A 27 -7.48 -8.19 -0.51
CA LEU A 27 -6.52 -7.35 -1.23
C LEU A 27 -5.82 -8.14 -2.36
N CYS A 28 -5.36 -9.35 -2.07
CA CYS A 28 -4.75 -10.25 -3.06
C CYS A 28 -5.67 -10.49 -4.27
N HIS A 29 -6.95 -10.73 -4.00
CA HIS A 29 -7.97 -10.94 -5.03
C HIS A 29 -8.17 -9.68 -5.88
N VAL A 30 -8.41 -8.52 -5.25
CA VAL A 30 -8.62 -7.25 -5.95
C VAL A 30 -7.40 -6.86 -6.78
N LEU A 31 -6.18 -7.00 -6.24
CA LEU A 31 -4.94 -6.77 -6.99
C LEU A 31 -4.87 -7.63 -8.26
N LYS A 32 -5.29 -8.89 -8.17
CA LYS A 32 -5.29 -9.79 -9.32
C LYS A 32 -6.36 -9.42 -10.35
N GLU A 33 -7.58 -9.14 -9.90
CA GLU A 33 -8.71 -8.81 -10.78
C GLU A 33 -8.51 -7.47 -11.51
N GLU A 34 -8.10 -6.42 -10.80
CA GLU A 34 -7.96 -5.09 -11.36
C GLU A 34 -6.61 -4.88 -12.07
N TYR A 35 -5.53 -5.44 -11.50
CA TYR A 35 -4.16 -5.18 -11.97
C TYR A 35 -3.45 -6.42 -12.53
N GLY A 36 -4.11 -7.59 -12.53
CA GLY A 36 -3.59 -8.85 -13.06
C GLY A 36 -2.49 -9.47 -12.20
N PHE A 37 -1.80 -10.48 -12.74
CA PHE A 37 -0.77 -11.20 -12.02
C PHE A 37 0.35 -10.30 -11.48
N ILE A 38 0.78 -9.32 -12.26
CA ILE A 38 1.83 -8.37 -11.83
C ILE A 38 1.35 -7.54 -10.63
N GLY A 39 0.10 -7.04 -10.67
CA GLY A 39 -0.49 -6.37 -9.51
C GLY A 39 -0.57 -7.27 -8.28
N GLN A 40 -0.91 -8.54 -8.45
CA GLN A 40 -0.92 -9.50 -7.34
C GLN A 40 0.46 -9.68 -6.68
N MET A 41 1.54 -9.60 -7.46
CA MET A 41 2.91 -9.69 -6.93
C MET A 41 3.31 -8.50 -6.06
N THR A 42 2.60 -7.39 -6.14
CA THR A 42 2.87 -6.20 -5.30
C THR A 42 2.25 -6.28 -3.90
N LEU A 43 1.52 -7.35 -3.58
CA LEU A 43 0.81 -7.54 -2.30
C LEU A 43 1.72 -7.35 -1.09
N THR A 44 1.32 -6.49 -0.14
CA THR A 44 2.07 -6.21 1.10
C THR A 44 1.20 -6.33 2.34
N TYR A 45 1.84 -6.62 3.48
CA TYR A 45 1.18 -6.65 4.79
C TYR A 45 0.80 -5.25 5.26
N ASP A 46 1.65 -4.25 4.98
CA ASP A 46 1.44 -2.85 5.36
C ASP A 46 0.14 -2.29 4.78
N MET A 47 -0.11 -2.56 3.49
CA MET A 47 -1.34 -2.11 2.84
C MET A 47 -2.57 -2.85 3.39
N THR A 48 -2.44 -4.13 3.74
CA THR A 48 -3.53 -4.85 4.42
C THR A 48 -3.88 -4.20 5.76
N PHE A 49 -2.85 -3.79 6.53
CA PHE A 49 -3.07 -3.07 7.78
C PHE A 49 -3.78 -1.72 7.53
N ALA A 50 -3.33 -0.93 6.55
CA ALA A 50 -3.96 0.33 6.19
C ALA A 50 -5.44 0.15 5.81
N ILE A 51 -5.76 -0.90 5.03
CA ILE A 51 -7.15 -1.23 4.66
C ILE A 51 -7.99 -1.56 5.89
N ILE A 52 -7.48 -2.38 6.81
CA ILE A 52 -8.21 -2.74 8.04
C ILE A 52 -8.48 -1.49 8.87
N LEU A 53 -7.48 -0.64 9.05
CA LEU A 53 -7.58 0.59 9.80
C LEU A 53 -8.63 1.53 9.20
N LEU A 54 -8.52 1.83 7.91
CA LEU A 54 -9.48 2.68 7.21
C LEU A 54 -10.89 2.07 7.22
N SER A 55 -11.01 0.76 6.98
CA SER A 55 -12.32 0.07 7.05
C SER A 55 -12.94 0.08 8.45
N SER A 56 -12.14 0.27 9.51
CA SER A 56 -12.67 0.41 10.87
C SER A 56 -13.25 1.80 11.17
N LEU A 57 -12.83 2.81 10.41
CA LEU A 57 -13.28 4.20 10.55
C LEU A 57 -14.44 4.55 9.63
N TYR A 58 -14.48 3.92 8.48
CA TYR A 58 -15.52 4.13 7.47
C TYR A 58 -16.48 2.94 7.48
N GLU A 59 -17.77 3.24 7.63
CA GLU A 59 -18.85 2.24 7.51
C GLU A 59 -19.01 1.88 6.02
N SER A 60 -18.16 0.99 5.52
CA SER A 60 -18.24 0.52 4.15
C SER A 60 -18.86 -0.87 4.09
N ASP A 61 -19.70 -1.10 3.08
CA ASP A 61 -20.32 -2.41 2.83
C ASP A 61 -19.22 -3.45 2.53
N THR A 62 -18.84 -4.19 3.56
CA THR A 62 -17.82 -5.22 3.45
C THR A 62 -18.48 -6.54 3.01
N ARG A 63 -18.08 -7.02 1.82
CA ARG A 63 -18.51 -8.30 1.28
C ARG A 63 -17.59 -9.39 1.78
N ALA A 64 -18.19 -10.53 2.16
CA ALA A 64 -17.47 -11.72 2.57
C ALA A 64 -17.73 -12.83 1.56
N ASP A 65 -16.70 -13.23 0.82
CA ASP A 65 -16.77 -14.29 -0.17
C ASP A 65 -15.79 -15.41 0.14
N MET A 66 -16.05 -16.60 -0.39
CA MET A 66 -15.15 -17.75 -0.25
C MET A 66 -14.41 -17.99 -1.56
N HIS A 67 -13.09 -17.99 -1.49
CA HIS A 67 -12.22 -18.19 -2.64
C HIS A 67 -11.29 -19.39 -2.45
N CYS A 68 -11.09 -20.15 -3.53
CA CYS A 68 -10.03 -21.16 -3.58
C CYS A 68 -8.73 -20.50 -4.01
N CYS A 69 -7.82 -20.30 -3.06
CA CYS A 69 -6.52 -19.71 -3.34
C CYS A 69 -5.66 -20.69 -4.14
N LYS A 70 -5.05 -20.23 -5.25
CA LYS A 70 -4.13 -21.05 -6.05
C LYS A 70 -2.81 -21.35 -5.33
N VAL A 71 -2.42 -20.50 -4.37
CA VAL A 71 -1.22 -20.71 -3.54
C VAL A 71 -1.52 -21.70 -2.41
N HIS A 72 -2.80 -21.77 -1.96
CA HIS A 72 -3.26 -22.69 -0.91
C HIS A 72 -4.47 -23.46 -1.41
N PRO A 73 -4.32 -24.34 -2.43
CA PRO A 73 -5.45 -24.90 -3.19
C PRO A 73 -6.36 -25.83 -2.38
N VAL A 74 -5.87 -26.33 -1.24
CA VAL A 74 -6.62 -27.29 -0.40
C VAL A 74 -7.61 -26.61 0.56
N LYS A 75 -7.51 -25.28 0.75
CA LYS A 75 -8.35 -24.57 1.72
C LYS A 75 -9.11 -23.44 1.04
N LYS A 76 -10.44 -23.47 1.20
CA LYS A 76 -11.25 -22.29 0.92
C LYS A 76 -10.88 -21.20 1.91
N GLN A 77 -10.51 -20.02 1.39
CA GLN A 77 -10.17 -18.85 2.20
C GLN A 77 -11.35 -17.87 2.16
N ILE A 78 -11.66 -17.31 3.31
CA ILE A 78 -12.60 -16.17 3.38
C ILE A 78 -11.83 -14.95 2.92
N MET A 79 -12.41 -14.18 2.02
CA MET A 79 -11.90 -12.86 1.62
C MET A 79 -12.93 -11.79 1.99
N LEU A 80 -12.41 -10.66 2.49
CA LEU A 80 -13.19 -9.47 2.81
C LEU A 80 -12.79 -8.36 1.83
N THR A 81 -13.76 -7.81 1.13
CA THR A 81 -13.56 -6.73 0.16
C THR A 81 -14.57 -5.61 0.35
N ASN A 82 -14.15 -4.40 0.12
CA ASN A 82 -14.98 -3.19 0.13
C ASN A 82 -14.33 -2.11 -0.75
N GLU A 83 -14.89 -0.91 -0.82
CA GLU A 83 -14.33 0.21 -1.59
C GLU A 83 -12.92 0.61 -1.12
N ILE A 84 -12.62 0.46 0.16
CA ILE A 84 -11.29 0.73 0.73
C ILE A 84 -10.27 -0.31 0.28
N THR A 85 -10.70 -1.56 0.05
CA THR A 85 -9.82 -2.60 -0.52
C THR A 85 -9.36 -2.23 -1.94
N SER A 86 -10.26 -1.71 -2.78
CA SER A 86 -9.90 -1.23 -4.12
C SER A 86 -9.01 0.01 -4.07
N TYR A 87 -9.27 0.94 -3.14
CA TYR A 87 -8.37 2.06 -2.88
C TYR A 87 -6.97 1.58 -2.46
N GLY A 88 -6.90 0.67 -1.48
CA GLY A 88 -5.64 0.10 -1.01
C GLY A 88 -4.88 -0.64 -2.11
N ALA A 89 -5.59 -1.38 -2.97
CA ALA A 89 -4.99 -2.04 -4.12
C ALA A 89 -4.37 -1.04 -5.11
N ALA A 90 -5.06 0.07 -5.39
CA ALA A 90 -4.53 1.14 -6.24
C ALA A 90 -3.27 1.77 -5.62
N MET A 91 -3.30 2.12 -4.33
CA MET A 91 -2.15 2.70 -3.63
C MET A 91 -0.97 1.71 -3.56
N ASN A 92 -1.25 0.43 -3.33
CA ASN A 92 -0.22 -0.61 -3.30
C ASN A 92 0.51 -0.75 -4.65
N VAL A 93 -0.22 -0.72 -5.76
CA VAL A 93 0.36 -0.77 -7.13
C VAL A 93 1.15 0.51 -7.42
N LEU A 94 0.64 1.67 -7.02
CA LEU A 94 1.31 2.95 -7.21
C LEU A 94 2.65 3.00 -6.46
N MET A 95 2.66 2.58 -5.20
CA MET A 95 3.87 2.51 -4.37
C MET A 95 4.90 1.53 -4.95
N ALA A 96 4.45 0.35 -5.39
CA ALA A 96 5.32 -0.63 -6.03
C ALA A 96 5.92 -0.10 -7.33
N TYR A 97 5.16 0.64 -8.12
CA TYR A 97 5.66 1.26 -9.34
C TYR A 97 6.81 2.24 -9.08
N TYR A 98 6.66 3.11 -8.09
CA TYR A 98 7.70 4.08 -7.73
C TYR A 98 8.92 3.39 -7.10
N HIS A 99 8.73 2.36 -6.29
CA HIS A 99 9.85 1.57 -5.76
C HIS A 99 10.66 0.89 -6.87
N MET A 100 9.99 0.35 -7.90
CA MET A 100 10.68 -0.23 -9.06
C MET A 100 11.40 0.83 -9.92
N GLU A 101 10.92 2.07 -9.89
CA GLU A 101 11.60 3.19 -10.55
C GLU A 101 12.91 3.53 -9.86
N ASP A 102 12.91 3.56 -8.54
CA ASP A 102 14.06 3.76 -7.69
C ASP A 102 15.10 2.65 -7.88
N ASP A 103 14.70 1.38 -7.77
CA ASP A 103 15.53 0.22 -8.04
C ASP A 103 16.19 0.23 -9.45
N TRP A 104 15.45 0.75 -10.44
CA TRP A 104 15.98 0.90 -11.79
C TRP A 104 17.02 2.03 -11.89
N GLN A 105 16.80 3.14 -11.22
CA GLN A 105 17.73 4.26 -11.22
C GLN A 105 19.03 3.90 -10.51
N ASP A 106 18.95 3.21 -9.38
CA ASP A 106 20.08 2.89 -8.52
C ASP A 106 20.85 1.64 -8.99
N GLU A 107 20.16 0.54 -9.25
CA GLU A 107 20.79 -0.76 -9.49
C GLU A 107 20.70 -1.25 -10.96
N ARG A 108 19.99 -0.51 -11.84
CA ARG A 108 19.77 -0.87 -13.25
C ARG A 108 19.19 -2.27 -13.44
N LYS A 109 18.37 -2.75 -12.50
CA LYS A 109 17.72 -4.07 -12.59
C LYS A 109 16.74 -4.15 -13.76
N VAL A 110 17.07 -4.93 -14.78
CA VAL A 110 16.22 -5.12 -15.98
C VAL A 110 14.83 -5.66 -15.62
N SER A 111 14.72 -6.50 -14.59
CA SER A 111 13.45 -7.02 -14.09
C SER A 111 12.50 -5.89 -13.62
N SER A 112 13.03 -4.88 -12.92
CA SER A 112 12.27 -3.72 -12.47
C SER A 112 11.72 -2.90 -13.62
N LEU A 113 12.53 -2.70 -14.68
CA LEU A 113 12.09 -2.01 -15.90
C LEU A 113 10.94 -2.74 -16.61
N THR A 114 11.01 -4.07 -16.69
CA THR A 114 9.96 -4.88 -17.34
C THR A 114 8.64 -4.77 -16.60
N VAL A 115 8.67 -4.96 -15.28
CA VAL A 115 7.47 -4.87 -14.44
C VAL A 115 6.89 -3.44 -14.46
N LYS A 116 7.75 -2.42 -14.37
CA LYS A 116 7.36 -1.01 -14.50
C LYS A 116 6.64 -0.75 -15.81
N THR A 117 7.17 -1.25 -16.93
CA THR A 117 6.55 -1.08 -18.26
C THR A 117 5.17 -1.74 -18.32
N MET A 118 5.01 -2.93 -17.74
CA MET A 118 3.72 -3.63 -17.67
C MET A 118 2.68 -2.92 -16.81
N LEU A 119 3.10 -2.24 -15.75
CA LEU A 119 2.22 -1.50 -14.85
C LEU A 119 1.88 -0.09 -15.37
N ARG A 120 2.68 0.48 -16.25
CA ARG A 120 2.58 1.89 -16.70
C ARG A 120 1.16 2.32 -17.10
N GLY A 121 0.48 1.51 -17.90
CA GLY A 121 -0.88 1.82 -18.36
C GLY A 121 -1.91 1.79 -17.22
N LYS A 122 -1.71 0.93 -16.23
CA LYS A 122 -2.58 0.81 -15.06
C LYS A 122 -2.33 1.95 -14.07
N VAL A 123 -1.06 2.28 -13.85
CA VAL A 123 -0.65 3.39 -13.00
C VAL A 123 -1.16 4.73 -13.52
N LYS A 124 -1.17 4.93 -14.86
CA LYS A 124 -1.78 6.13 -15.44
C LYS A 124 -3.26 6.27 -15.03
N LYS A 125 -4.04 5.20 -15.08
CA LYS A 125 -5.44 5.19 -14.63
C LYS A 125 -5.57 5.48 -13.13
N ILE A 126 -4.67 4.93 -12.31
CA ILE A 126 -4.63 5.23 -10.87
C ILE A 126 -4.37 6.71 -10.63
N MET A 127 -3.42 7.32 -11.34
CA MET A 127 -3.09 8.75 -11.23
C MET A 127 -4.28 9.63 -11.64
N GLU A 128 -5.03 9.23 -12.66
CA GLU A 128 -6.26 9.93 -13.08
C GLU A 128 -7.38 9.81 -12.03
N GLN A 129 -7.52 8.64 -11.39
CA GLN A 129 -8.54 8.37 -10.37
C GLN A 129 -8.20 8.99 -9.01
N TYR A 130 -6.91 9.00 -8.63
CA TYR A 130 -6.41 9.48 -7.34
C TYR A 130 -5.34 10.57 -7.51
N PRO A 131 -5.67 11.71 -8.15
CA PRO A 131 -4.66 12.72 -8.52
C PRO A 131 -4.02 13.42 -7.34
N ARG A 132 -4.70 13.49 -6.19
CA ARG A 132 -4.17 14.08 -4.96
C ARG A 132 -3.06 13.20 -4.37
N GLN A 133 -3.37 11.94 -4.14
CA GLN A 133 -2.42 10.97 -3.57
C GLN A 133 -1.22 10.79 -4.50
N SER A 134 -1.46 10.64 -5.79
CA SER A 134 -0.39 10.43 -6.76
C SER A 134 0.63 11.58 -6.76
N ARG A 135 0.16 12.82 -6.79
CA ARG A 135 1.05 14.01 -6.74
C ARG A 135 1.80 14.12 -5.42
N ALA A 136 1.14 13.82 -4.30
CA ALA A 136 1.75 13.90 -2.98
C ALA A 136 2.82 12.82 -2.79
N ILE A 137 2.55 11.59 -3.25
CA ILE A 137 3.52 10.49 -3.23
C ILE A 137 4.74 10.85 -4.10
N GLU A 138 4.53 11.32 -5.32
CA GLU A 138 5.60 11.72 -6.22
C GLU A 138 6.45 12.86 -5.63
N SER A 139 5.82 13.89 -5.04
CA SER A 139 6.53 14.99 -4.38
C SER A 139 7.37 14.49 -3.19
N ALA A 140 6.80 13.65 -2.34
CA ALA A 140 7.50 13.13 -1.17
C ALA A 140 8.69 12.23 -1.54
N LEU A 141 8.55 11.40 -2.56
CA LEU A 141 9.64 10.57 -3.07
C LEU A 141 10.75 11.41 -3.72
N ASN A 142 10.40 12.45 -4.45
CA ASN A 142 11.38 13.39 -5.00
C ASN A 142 12.15 14.14 -3.89
N GLU A 143 11.46 14.60 -2.84
CA GLU A 143 12.10 15.23 -1.68
C GLU A 143 13.06 14.24 -0.98
N LEU A 144 12.64 12.98 -0.80
CA LEU A 144 13.46 11.92 -0.21
C LEU A 144 14.72 11.66 -1.04
N SER A 145 14.59 11.48 -2.36
CA SER A 145 15.71 11.27 -3.27
C SER A 145 16.69 12.45 -3.27
N VAL A 146 16.23 13.68 -3.08
CA VAL A 146 17.12 14.85 -2.90
C VAL A 146 17.90 14.73 -1.59
N CYS A 147 17.24 14.41 -0.48
CA CYS A 147 17.89 14.24 0.83
C CYS A 147 18.98 13.15 0.79
N GLU A 148 18.70 12.04 0.11
CA GLU A 148 19.65 10.93 -0.03
C GLU A 148 20.87 11.33 -0.87
N ARG A 149 20.67 12.01 -1.99
CA ARG A 149 21.76 12.53 -2.84
C ARG A 149 22.64 13.57 -2.16
N GLU A 150 22.06 14.40 -1.30
CA GLU A 150 22.81 15.39 -0.50
C GLU A 150 23.59 14.74 0.65
N GLY A 151 23.45 13.41 0.85
CA GLY A 151 24.06 12.70 1.96
C GLY A 151 23.58 13.18 3.32
N SER A 152 22.32 13.62 3.41
CA SER A 152 21.74 14.14 4.64
C SER A 152 21.84 13.07 5.74
N THR A 153 22.57 13.39 6.81
CA THR A 153 22.61 12.57 8.02
C THR A 153 21.47 12.87 8.98
N ASP A 154 20.59 13.81 8.61
CA ASP A 154 19.42 14.18 9.39
C ASP A 154 18.29 13.16 9.16
N LEU A 155 18.27 12.14 10.02
CA LEU A 155 17.24 11.10 9.99
C LEU A 155 15.83 11.68 10.17
N ASP A 156 15.67 12.78 10.92
CA ASP A 156 14.35 13.37 11.14
C ASP A 156 13.81 14.02 9.86
N LYS A 157 14.68 14.59 9.04
CA LYS A 157 14.33 15.17 7.74
C LYS A 157 13.90 14.06 6.74
N THR A 158 14.68 13.02 6.59
CA THR A 158 14.38 11.90 5.68
C THR A 158 13.15 11.11 6.11
N ALA A 159 13.04 10.78 7.39
CA ALA A 159 11.83 10.16 7.95
C ALA A 159 10.60 11.06 7.82
N GLY A 160 10.78 12.39 7.89
CA GLY A 160 9.72 13.38 7.66
C GLY A 160 9.17 13.34 6.24
N CYS A 161 10.01 13.15 5.21
CA CYS A 161 9.55 12.98 3.83
C CYS A 161 8.67 11.74 3.68
N PHE A 162 9.08 10.61 4.27
CA PHE A 162 8.29 9.40 4.27
C PHE A 162 7.00 9.55 5.10
N GLY A 163 7.05 10.30 6.21
CA GLY A 163 5.87 10.69 6.97
C GLY A 163 4.83 11.43 6.13
N LYS A 164 5.25 12.42 5.33
CA LYS A 164 4.36 13.15 4.40
C LYS A 164 3.71 12.25 3.36
N LEU A 165 4.45 11.28 2.84
CA LEU A 165 3.92 10.28 1.91
C LEU A 165 2.80 9.47 2.57
N MET A 166 3.06 8.93 3.77
CA MET A 166 2.09 8.14 4.50
C MET A 166 0.87 8.95 4.95
N GLU A 167 1.04 10.22 5.28
CA GLU A 167 -0.04 11.16 5.58
C GLU A 167 -1.10 11.19 4.46
N GLU A 168 -0.65 11.33 3.21
CA GLU A 168 -1.56 11.39 2.07
C GLU A 168 -2.13 10.02 1.66
N LEU A 169 -1.38 8.95 1.90
CA LEU A 169 -1.85 7.59 1.66
C LEU A 169 -2.97 7.20 2.64
N PHE A 170 -2.84 7.58 3.92
CA PHE A 170 -3.86 7.30 4.93
C PHE A 170 -5.10 8.18 4.75
N LEU A 171 -4.98 9.35 4.14
CA LEU A 171 -6.12 10.21 3.88
C LEU A 171 -6.95 9.71 2.67
N TYR A 172 -7.83 8.74 2.93
CA TYR A 172 -8.76 8.21 1.92
C TYR A 172 -9.74 9.29 1.42
N LYS A 173 -10.44 9.96 2.34
CA LYS A 173 -11.40 11.06 2.06
C LYS A 173 -11.10 12.26 2.94
N LYS A 174 -11.40 13.46 2.43
CA LYS A 174 -11.38 14.71 3.23
C LYS A 174 -12.71 14.85 3.97
N ASP A 175 -12.74 14.43 5.20
CA ASP A 175 -13.90 14.47 6.07
C ASP A 175 -13.50 14.73 7.54
N ARG A 176 -14.38 14.40 8.49
CA ARG A 176 -14.11 14.56 9.93
C ARG A 176 -12.85 13.86 10.43
N TRP A 177 -12.33 12.87 9.69
CA TRP A 177 -11.13 12.11 10.05
C TRP A 177 -9.85 12.68 9.47
N GLU A 178 -9.91 13.72 8.62
CA GLU A 178 -8.77 14.25 7.89
C GLU A 178 -7.58 14.52 8.81
N GLU A 179 -7.77 15.33 9.87
CA GLU A 179 -6.67 15.70 10.77
C GLU A 179 -6.07 14.47 11.49
N THR A 180 -6.94 13.56 11.96
CA THR A 180 -6.50 12.34 12.64
C THR A 180 -5.72 11.41 11.73
N LEU A 181 -6.21 11.17 10.51
CA LEU A 181 -5.58 10.30 9.53
C LEU A 181 -4.25 10.87 9.04
N ARG A 182 -4.16 12.19 8.84
CA ARG A 182 -2.92 12.86 8.50
C ARG A 182 -1.86 12.67 9.58
N LYS A 183 -2.18 13.01 10.82
CA LYS A 183 -1.26 12.84 11.95
C LYS A 183 -0.83 11.39 12.11
N MET A 184 -1.78 10.46 12.05
CA MET A 184 -1.48 9.04 12.19
C MET A 184 -0.58 8.54 11.07
N GLY A 185 -0.90 8.84 9.81
CA GLY A 185 -0.06 8.49 8.66
C GLY A 185 1.33 9.07 8.77
N PHE A 186 1.44 10.35 9.11
CA PHE A 186 2.73 11.03 9.29
C PHE A 186 3.61 10.35 10.34
N PHE A 187 3.08 10.11 11.54
CA PHE A 187 3.86 9.48 12.62
C PHE A 187 4.19 8.02 12.31
N MET A 188 3.27 7.28 11.70
CA MET A 188 3.56 5.92 11.26
C MET A 188 4.67 5.88 10.20
N GLY A 189 4.64 6.79 9.24
CA GLY A 189 5.68 6.91 8.23
C GLY A 189 7.05 7.21 8.86
N LYS A 190 7.11 8.15 9.78
CA LYS A 190 8.34 8.45 10.53
C LYS A 190 8.84 7.28 11.37
N PHE A 191 7.95 6.45 11.88
CA PHE A 191 8.31 5.30 12.71
C PHE A 191 8.82 4.12 11.87
N ILE A 192 8.29 3.93 10.67
CA ILE A 192 8.64 2.81 9.79
C ILE A 192 9.97 3.08 9.06
N TYR A 193 10.29 4.35 8.76
CA TYR A 193 11.53 4.75 8.09
C TYR A 193 12.73 4.64 9.01
#